data_8b1cd30e13162c4ec7f9cd1e806401ab
#
_entry.id   8b1cd30e13162c4ec7f9cd1e806401ab
#
_cell.length_a   1.000
_cell.length_b   1.000
_cell.length_c   1.000
_cell.angle_alpha   90.00
_cell.angle_beta   90.00
_cell.angle_gamma   90.00
#
_symmetry.space_group_name_H-M   'P 1'
#
loop_
_entity.id
_entity.type
_entity.pdbx_description
1 polymer ?
#
loop_
_entity_poly.entity_id
_entity_poly.type
_entity_poly.pdbx_seq_one_letter_code
_entity_poly.pdbx_strand_id
1 'polypeptide(L)'
;MRKQLFGAMRLACCLLSSAAFADTELTVLSFNLWGGGANQQKPIDETVAVLRAVNADIIGVQETRMEQVPCTADQCPPAGASIAGKLAAALGYYYYDQTARNAALWANAVVSRYPMVGIATPNDTGITLNVKGRRVQVFNIHLPDSPYQPYQLLNISYGKIPFLKTAGQAVQAAKDTRGAGLKLLFDDMASAGRADAVFVFGDFNEPSHRDWTAATVKAGLQPLPVAYPTVKALEKRGFVDLFRVVYPDPVARPGFTWTPTSDPKAKDDHHDRIDFTLARARALKVVAAGIVGEKSPEADIVVRPWPSDHRASYARVKF
;
A
#
# COMPACT_ATOMS: atom_id res chain seq x y z
N MET A 1 -27.36 -8.79 80.00
CA MET A 1 -26.39 -9.54 79.19
C MET A 1 -26.80 -9.40 77.73
N ARG A 2 -26.08 -8.49 76.92
CA ARG A 2 -26.31 -8.28 75.50
C ARG A 2 -25.16 -8.92 74.74
N LYS A 3 -25.41 -9.94 73.92
CA LYS A 3 -24.44 -10.54 73.00
C LYS A 3 -24.34 -9.71 71.73
N GLN A 4 -23.19 -9.16 71.44
CA GLN A 4 -22.85 -8.54 70.13
C GLN A 4 -22.44 -9.65 69.17
N LEU A 5 -23.11 -9.73 67.98
CA LEU A 5 -22.68 -10.52 66.84
C LEU A 5 -21.78 -9.64 65.96
N PHE A 6 -20.52 -10.00 65.79
CA PHE A 6 -19.64 -9.45 64.76
C PHE A 6 -19.86 -10.20 63.46
N GLY A 7 -20.42 -9.51 62.45
CA GLY A 7 -20.50 -10.00 61.10
C GLY A 7 -19.21 -9.73 60.35
N ALA A 8 -18.51 -10.77 59.95
CA ALA A 8 -17.33 -10.66 59.09
C ALA A 8 -17.74 -10.44 57.62
N MET A 9 -17.55 -9.24 57.10
CA MET A 9 -17.74 -8.89 55.70
C MET A 9 -16.54 -9.42 54.89
N ARG A 10 -16.75 -10.49 54.12
CA ARG A 10 -15.76 -10.99 53.19
C ARG A 10 -15.74 -10.10 51.93
N LEU A 11 -14.66 -9.35 51.75
CA LEU A 11 -14.39 -8.58 50.55
C LEU A 11 -13.97 -9.57 49.45
N ALA A 12 -14.85 -9.82 48.50
CA ALA A 12 -14.50 -10.59 47.29
C ALA A 12 -13.72 -9.71 46.35
N CYS A 13 -12.41 -9.90 46.33
CA CYS A 13 -11.51 -9.25 45.38
C CYS A 13 -11.70 -9.90 43.99
N CYS A 14 -12.53 -9.31 43.10
CA CYS A 14 -12.59 -9.71 41.69
C CYS A 14 -11.26 -9.40 41.03
N LEU A 15 -10.43 -10.38 40.90
CA LEU A 15 -9.25 -10.33 40.00
C LEU A 15 -9.78 -10.28 38.56
N LEU A 16 -9.86 -9.08 37.99
CA LEU A 16 -10.01 -8.90 36.56
C LEU A 16 -8.69 -9.39 35.92
N SER A 17 -8.65 -10.65 35.51
CA SER A 17 -7.60 -11.15 34.63
C SER A 17 -7.74 -10.41 33.30
N SER A 18 -6.89 -9.42 33.06
CA SER A 18 -6.67 -8.87 31.73
C SER A 18 -6.12 -10.01 30.89
N ALA A 19 -6.97 -10.62 30.05
CA ALA A 19 -6.51 -11.52 29.03
C ALA A 19 -5.48 -10.75 28.16
N ALA A 20 -4.22 -11.06 28.30
CA ALA A 20 -3.19 -10.57 27.39
C ALA A 20 -3.54 -11.18 26.02
N PHE A 21 -4.04 -10.35 25.12
CA PHE A 21 -4.24 -10.78 23.74
C PHE A 21 -2.87 -11.17 23.18
N ALA A 22 -2.75 -12.42 22.75
CA ALA A 22 -1.56 -12.86 22.05
C ALA A 22 -1.28 -11.95 20.84
N ASP A 23 -0.01 -11.67 20.57
CA ASP A 23 0.40 -10.87 19.41
C ASP A 23 -0.26 -11.43 18.15
N THR A 24 -0.93 -10.57 17.41
CA THR A 24 -1.48 -10.93 16.10
C THR A 24 -0.41 -10.71 15.05
N GLU A 25 0.02 -11.78 14.41
CA GLU A 25 0.96 -11.73 13.29
C GLU A 25 0.19 -11.74 11.97
N LEU A 26 0.53 -10.83 11.05
CA LEU A 26 -0.05 -10.71 9.72
C LEU A 26 1.04 -10.50 8.68
N THR A 27 0.88 -11.16 7.53
CA THR A 27 1.59 -10.82 6.30
C THR A 27 0.66 -10.00 5.41
N VAL A 28 1.13 -8.84 4.95
CA VAL A 28 0.38 -7.91 4.11
C VAL A 28 1.10 -7.68 2.79
N LEU A 29 0.36 -7.40 1.73
CA LEU A 29 0.88 -7.20 0.38
C LEU A 29 0.15 -6.05 -0.30
N SER A 30 0.89 -5.20 -1.03
CA SER A 30 0.39 -4.25 -2.03
C SER A 30 0.90 -4.66 -3.40
N PHE A 31 0.01 -4.75 -4.40
CA PHE A 31 0.38 -5.17 -5.73
C PHE A 31 -0.49 -4.52 -6.82
N ASN A 32 0.12 -3.68 -7.65
CA ASN A 32 -0.47 -3.20 -8.89
C ASN A 32 -0.42 -4.32 -9.95
N LEU A 33 -1.56 -4.68 -10.52
CA LEU A 33 -1.75 -5.87 -11.37
C LEU A 33 -1.60 -5.59 -12.87
N TRP A 34 -1.36 -4.33 -13.26
CA TRP A 34 -1.30 -3.90 -14.66
C TRP A 34 -2.51 -4.34 -15.49
N GLY A 35 -3.64 -3.66 -15.25
CA GLY A 35 -4.87 -3.95 -15.96
C GLY A 35 -5.37 -5.38 -15.76
N GLY A 36 -5.20 -5.93 -14.55
CA GLY A 36 -5.54 -7.32 -14.23
C GLY A 36 -4.65 -8.36 -14.92
N GLY A 37 -3.45 -7.95 -15.36
CA GLY A 37 -2.55 -8.75 -16.19
C GLY A 37 -2.96 -8.78 -17.68
N ALA A 38 -4.11 -8.22 -18.02
CA ALA A 38 -4.64 -8.29 -19.38
C ALA A 38 -3.92 -7.36 -20.36
N ASN A 39 -3.30 -6.27 -19.90
CA ASN A 39 -2.53 -5.34 -20.73
C ASN A 39 -1.38 -6.01 -21.49
N GLN A 40 -0.83 -7.10 -20.92
CA GLN A 40 0.19 -7.93 -21.56
C GLN A 40 -0.33 -9.32 -21.95
N GLN A 41 -1.65 -9.50 -21.98
CA GLN A 41 -2.30 -10.80 -22.23
C GLN A 41 -1.81 -11.91 -21.28
N LYS A 42 -1.39 -11.52 -20.06
CA LYS A 42 -0.90 -12.46 -19.04
C LYS A 42 -2.06 -13.28 -18.48
N PRO A 43 -1.88 -14.59 -18.31
CA PRO A 43 -2.91 -15.40 -17.67
C PRO A 43 -3.01 -15.05 -16.18
N ILE A 44 -4.22 -15.06 -15.63
CA ILE A 44 -4.48 -14.78 -14.21
C ILE A 44 -3.68 -15.70 -13.26
N ASP A 45 -3.34 -16.90 -13.71
CA ASP A 45 -2.57 -17.87 -12.92
C ASP A 45 -1.16 -17.37 -12.56
N GLU A 46 -0.56 -16.49 -13.38
CA GLU A 46 0.71 -15.85 -13.05
C GLU A 46 0.55 -14.92 -11.84
N THR A 47 -0.51 -14.11 -11.81
CA THR A 47 -0.85 -13.28 -10.64
C THR A 47 -1.15 -14.14 -9.42
N VAL A 48 -1.95 -15.20 -9.57
CA VAL A 48 -2.26 -16.14 -8.47
C VAL A 48 -0.98 -16.79 -7.93
N ALA A 49 -0.01 -17.12 -8.79
CA ALA A 49 1.28 -17.66 -8.35
C ALA A 49 2.06 -16.68 -7.47
N VAL A 50 2.06 -15.38 -7.81
CA VAL A 50 2.66 -14.33 -6.96
C VAL A 50 1.97 -14.29 -5.59
N LEU A 51 0.64 -14.21 -5.57
CA LEU A 51 -0.13 -14.13 -4.32
C LEU A 51 0.10 -15.36 -3.43
N ARG A 52 0.18 -16.55 -4.01
CA ARG A 52 0.48 -17.80 -3.29
C ARG A 52 1.92 -17.85 -2.76
N ALA A 53 2.88 -17.36 -3.52
CA ALA A 53 4.29 -17.33 -3.10
C ALA A 53 4.49 -16.44 -1.86
N VAL A 54 3.79 -15.33 -1.76
CA VAL A 54 3.82 -14.44 -0.58
C VAL A 54 2.96 -15.01 0.55
N ASN A 55 1.86 -15.68 0.23
CA ASN A 55 0.88 -16.20 1.18
C ASN A 55 0.39 -15.14 2.17
N ALA A 56 0.11 -13.94 1.66
CA ALA A 56 -0.31 -12.80 2.47
C ALA A 56 -1.71 -13.01 3.05
N ASP A 57 -1.93 -12.50 4.25
CA ASP A 57 -3.23 -12.54 4.95
C ASP A 57 -4.18 -11.45 4.44
N ILE A 58 -3.61 -10.30 4.04
CA ILE A 58 -4.34 -9.14 3.55
C ILE A 58 -3.58 -8.58 2.34
N ILE A 59 -4.30 -8.34 1.27
CA ILE A 59 -3.75 -7.92 -0.02
C ILE A 59 -4.53 -6.71 -0.51
N GLY A 60 -3.84 -5.60 -0.74
CA GLY A 60 -4.35 -4.48 -1.53
C GLY A 60 -3.90 -4.65 -2.98
N VAL A 61 -4.84 -4.67 -3.90
CA VAL A 61 -4.54 -4.75 -5.34
C VAL A 61 -5.05 -3.51 -6.04
N GLN A 62 -4.28 -3.02 -7.00
CA GLN A 62 -4.60 -1.91 -7.87
C GLN A 62 -4.67 -2.43 -9.30
N GLU A 63 -5.36 -1.70 -10.17
CA GLU A 63 -5.56 -2.07 -11.57
C GLU A 63 -6.17 -3.48 -11.77
N THR A 64 -7.26 -3.74 -11.07
CA THR A 64 -7.98 -5.03 -11.16
C THR A 64 -8.75 -5.21 -12.46
N ARG A 65 -8.80 -4.19 -13.33
CA ARG A 65 -9.50 -4.16 -14.63
C ARG A 65 -8.51 -3.83 -15.73
N MET A 66 -8.88 -4.14 -16.95
CA MET A 66 -8.17 -3.68 -18.14
C MET A 66 -8.21 -2.15 -18.25
N GLU A 67 -7.27 -1.60 -18.95
CA GLU A 67 -7.30 -0.21 -19.40
C GLU A 67 -8.14 -0.08 -20.67
N GLN A 68 -8.83 1.05 -20.81
CA GLN A 68 -9.57 1.35 -22.02
C GLN A 68 -8.61 1.65 -23.18
N VAL A 69 -8.90 1.10 -24.36
CA VAL A 69 -8.11 1.36 -25.57
C VAL A 69 -8.83 2.42 -26.42
N PRO A 70 -8.15 3.50 -26.85
CA PRO A 70 -6.75 3.82 -26.59
C PRO A 70 -6.52 4.32 -25.16
N CYS A 71 -5.41 3.91 -24.54
CA CYS A 71 -4.92 4.41 -23.29
C CYS A 71 -3.82 5.45 -23.55
N THR A 72 -3.91 6.60 -22.90
CA THR A 72 -2.91 7.68 -22.97
C THR A 72 -2.61 8.18 -21.57
N ALA A 73 -1.50 8.91 -21.39
CA ALA A 73 -1.16 9.56 -20.13
C ALA A 73 -2.26 10.54 -19.63
N ASP A 74 -3.08 11.08 -20.53
CA ASP A 74 -4.14 12.03 -20.20
C ASP A 74 -5.49 11.35 -19.94
N GLN A 75 -5.74 10.18 -20.57
CA GLN A 75 -7.02 9.46 -20.49
C GLN A 75 -6.80 7.95 -20.58
N CYS A 76 -6.87 7.28 -19.45
CA CYS A 76 -6.78 5.83 -19.34
C CYS A 76 -7.77 5.27 -18.30
N PRO A 77 -9.10 5.36 -18.55
CA PRO A 77 -10.08 4.85 -17.60
C PRO A 77 -10.07 3.31 -17.57
N PRO A 78 -10.45 2.70 -16.44
CA PRO A 78 -10.59 1.25 -16.35
C PRO A 78 -11.75 0.75 -17.22
N ALA A 79 -11.57 -0.41 -17.82
CA ALA A 79 -12.57 -1.10 -18.66
C ALA A 79 -12.75 -2.56 -18.23
N GLY A 80 -13.89 -3.16 -18.61
CA GLY A 80 -14.15 -4.56 -18.34
C GLY A 80 -14.44 -4.89 -16.87
N ALA A 81 -14.45 -6.18 -16.56
CA ALA A 81 -14.74 -6.69 -15.23
C ALA A 81 -13.48 -6.77 -14.37
N SER A 82 -13.63 -6.48 -13.07
CA SER A 82 -12.57 -6.70 -12.09
C SER A 82 -12.24 -8.19 -11.94
N ILE A 83 -10.95 -8.50 -11.81
CA ILE A 83 -10.48 -9.87 -11.52
C ILE A 83 -10.41 -10.19 -10.03
N ALA A 84 -10.69 -9.23 -9.14
CA ALA A 84 -10.54 -9.39 -7.68
C ALA A 84 -11.30 -10.62 -7.15
N GLY A 85 -12.53 -10.84 -7.62
CA GLY A 85 -13.32 -12.04 -7.25
C GLY A 85 -12.69 -13.34 -7.71
N LYS A 86 -12.04 -13.36 -8.89
CA LYS A 86 -11.33 -14.56 -9.39
C LYS A 86 -10.08 -14.85 -8.54
N LEU A 87 -9.32 -13.80 -8.17
CA LEU A 87 -8.15 -13.93 -7.30
C LEU A 87 -8.56 -14.46 -5.92
N ALA A 88 -9.62 -13.90 -5.33
CA ALA A 88 -10.15 -14.34 -4.05
C ALA A 88 -10.60 -15.81 -4.09
N ALA A 89 -11.33 -16.20 -5.13
CA ALA A 89 -11.77 -17.59 -5.32
C ALA A 89 -10.58 -18.56 -5.45
N ALA A 90 -9.53 -18.20 -6.20
CA ALA A 90 -8.34 -19.01 -6.37
C ALA A 90 -7.54 -19.20 -5.07
N LEU A 91 -7.68 -18.27 -4.11
CA LEU A 91 -7.02 -18.31 -2.80
C LEU A 91 -7.93 -18.86 -1.68
N GLY A 92 -9.24 -18.94 -1.89
CA GLY A 92 -10.21 -19.24 -0.84
C GLY A 92 -10.37 -18.08 0.14
N TYR A 93 -10.30 -16.84 -0.33
CA TYR A 93 -10.32 -15.62 0.46
C TYR A 93 -11.61 -14.81 0.25
N TYR A 94 -11.85 -13.84 1.12
CA TYR A 94 -12.85 -12.79 0.95
C TYR A 94 -12.29 -11.66 0.09
N TYR A 95 -13.17 -10.88 -0.55
CA TYR A 95 -12.75 -9.70 -1.29
C TYR A 95 -13.77 -8.57 -1.18
N TYR A 96 -13.30 -7.37 -1.38
CA TYR A 96 -14.07 -6.16 -1.53
C TYR A 96 -13.55 -5.38 -2.74
N ASP A 97 -14.37 -5.28 -3.78
CA ASP A 97 -14.11 -4.47 -4.96
C ASP A 97 -14.44 -3.02 -4.65
N GLN A 98 -13.42 -2.16 -4.61
CA GLN A 98 -13.61 -0.74 -4.43
C GLN A 98 -14.19 -0.15 -5.72
N THR A 99 -15.26 0.62 -5.58
CA THR A 99 -15.93 1.18 -6.76
C THR A 99 -15.19 2.42 -7.25
N ALA A 100 -15.18 2.63 -8.58
CA ALA A 100 -14.59 3.81 -9.19
C ALA A 100 -15.48 5.06 -9.00
N ARG A 101 -15.83 5.40 -7.75
CA ARG A 101 -16.61 6.62 -7.43
C ARG A 101 -15.78 7.88 -7.48
N ASN A 102 -14.46 7.74 -7.40
CA ASN A 102 -13.51 8.85 -7.55
C ASN A 102 -12.22 8.34 -8.21
N ALA A 103 -11.47 9.26 -8.80
CA ALA A 103 -10.23 8.94 -9.53
C ALA A 103 -9.10 8.35 -8.65
N ALA A 104 -9.20 8.49 -7.31
CA ALA A 104 -8.20 7.93 -6.39
C ALA A 104 -8.35 6.42 -6.18
N LEU A 105 -9.39 5.80 -6.74
CA LEU A 105 -9.72 4.39 -6.54
C LEU A 105 -9.74 3.59 -7.84
N TRP A 106 -9.02 4.05 -8.83
CA TRP A 106 -9.00 3.44 -10.15
C TRP A 106 -8.78 1.91 -10.08
N ALA A 107 -9.88 1.12 -10.27
CA ALA A 107 -9.90 -0.34 -10.29
C ALA A 107 -9.18 -1.02 -9.10
N ASN A 108 -9.47 -0.60 -7.87
CA ASN A 108 -8.84 -1.16 -6.67
C ASN A 108 -9.69 -2.24 -6.00
N ALA A 109 -9.06 -3.14 -5.27
CA ALA A 109 -9.73 -4.09 -4.39
C ALA A 109 -8.87 -4.50 -3.19
N VAL A 110 -9.55 -4.98 -2.14
CA VAL A 110 -8.92 -5.65 -0.99
C VAL A 110 -9.30 -7.13 -1.04
N VAL A 111 -8.30 -8.01 -0.96
CA VAL A 111 -8.47 -9.46 -0.86
C VAL A 111 -7.92 -9.90 0.49
N SER A 112 -8.66 -10.71 1.26
CA SER A 112 -8.32 -11.02 2.65
C SER A 112 -8.67 -12.45 3.04
N ARG A 113 -7.79 -13.09 3.79
CA ARG A 113 -8.06 -14.36 4.48
C ARG A 113 -9.15 -14.21 5.55
N TYR A 114 -9.34 -12.99 6.07
CA TYR A 114 -10.26 -12.70 7.14
C TYR A 114 -11.55 -12.04 6.63
N PRO A 115 -12.69 -12.29 7.28
CA PRO A 115 -13.96 -11.73 6.86
C PRO A 115 -13.98 -10.21 7.01
N MET A 116 -14.65 -9.57 6.07
CA MET A 116 -14.95 -8.15 6.10
C MET A 116 -16.14 -7.88 6.99
N VAL A 117 -16.03 -6.89 7.89
CA VAL A 117 -17.05 -6.54 8.86
C VAL A 117 -17.33 -5.05 8.79
N GLY A 118 -18.62 -4.71 8.65
CA GLY A 118 -19.05 -3.33 8.55
C GLY A 118 -19.20 -2.83 7.11
N ILE A 119 -19.49 -1.54 6.99
CA ILE A 119 -19.72 -0.85 5.73
C ILE A 119 -18.38 -0.30 5.26
N ALA A 120 -18.16 -0.29 3.96
CA ALA A 120 -17.07 0.43 3.34
C ALA A 120 -17.08 1.92 3.76
N THR A 121 -15.92 2.54 3.74
CA THR A 121 -15.80 3.97 4.05
C THR A 121 -16.54 4.82 2.99
N PRO A 122 -16.98 6.05 3.33
CA PRO A 122 -17.81 6.87 2.43
C PRO A 122 -17.23 7.11 1.03
N ASN A 123 -15.90 7.17 0.93
CA ASN A 123 -15.21 7.34 -0.35
C ASN A 123 -14.65 6.03 -0.90
N ASP A 124 -15.01 4.88 -0.35
CA ASP A 124 -14.55 3.54 -0.72
C ASP A 124 -13.01 3.33 -0.65
N THR A 125 -12.27 4.19 0.06
CA THR A 125 -10.81 4.00 0.18
C THR A 125 -10.44 2.85 1.13
N GLY A 126 -11.36 2.39 1.98
CA GLY A 126 -11.04 1.38 2.99
C GLY A 126 -12.20 0.51 3.43
N ILE A 127 -11.85 -0.58 4.09
CA ILE A 127 -12.75 -1.58 4.67
C ILE A 127 -12.23 -2.03 6.04
N THR A 128 -13.11 -2.53 6.88
CA THR A 128 -12.75 -3.12 8.16
C THR A 128 -12.81 -4.64 8.10
N LEU A 129 -11.79 -5.29 8.67
CA LEU A 129 -11.67 -6.74 8.79
C LEU A 129 -11.80 -7.17 10.26
N ASN A 130 -12.33 -8.38 10.49
CA ASN A 130 -12.25 -9.06 11.77
C ASN A 130 -11.07 -10.05 11.73
N VAL A 131 -9.95 -9.68 12.31
CA VAL A 131 -8.76 -10.52 12.38
C VAL A 131 -8.68 -11.16 13.75
N LYS A 132 -9.20 -12.38 13.87
CA LYS A 132 -9.19 -13.13 15.15
C LYS A 132 -9.77 -12.33 16.33
N GLY A 133 -10.88 -11.63 16.10
CA GLY A 133 -11.55 -10.79 17.10
C GLY A 133 -11.00 -9.35 17.18
N ARG A 134 -9.93 -9.01 16.50
CA ARG A 134 -9.39 -7.65 16.43
C ARG A 134 -9.97 -6.89 15.24
N ARG A 135 -10.24 -5.61 15.43
CA ARG A 135 -10.69 -4.70 14.39
C ARG A 135 -9.48 -4.14 13.62
N VAL A 136 -9.33 -4.56 12.39
CA VAL A 136 -8.25 -4.10 11.50
C VAL A 136 -8.85 -3.29 10.35
N GLN A 137 -8.39 -2.06 10.18
CA GLN A 137 -8.76 -1.23 9.04
C GLN A 137 -7.71 -1.34 7.94
N VAL A 138 -8.16 -1.47 6.71
CA VAL A 138 -7.33 -1.54 5.52
C VAL A 138 -7.79 -0.48 4.55
N PHE A 139 -6.89 0.41 4.18
CA PHE A 139 -7.07 1.40 3.12
C PHE A 139 -6.19 1.00 1.94
N ASN A 140 -6.78 0.99 0.76
CA ASN A 140 -6.08 0.65 -0.47
C ASN A 140 -6.36 1.72 -1.52
N ILE A 141 -5.31 2.39 -1.99
CA ILE A 141 -5.40 3.54 -2.88
C ILE A 141 -4.53 3.34 -4.12
N HIS A 142 -4.93 3.97 -5.21
CA HIS A 142 -4.14 4.18 -6.41
C HIS A 142 -4.26 5.66 -6.76
N LEU A 143 -3.18 6.41 -6.57
CA LEU A 143 -3.18 7.87 -6.81
C LEU A 143 -2.87 8.16 -8.27
N PRO A 144 -3.24 9.35 -8.79
CA PRO A 144 -2.98 9.70 -10.19
C PRO A 144 -1.50 9.57 -10.56
N ASP A 145 -1.22 8.93 -11.69
CA ASP A 145 0.11 8.72 -12.27
C ASP A 145 0.63 10.00 -12.94
N SER A 146 -0.24 10.75 -13.58
CA SER A 146 0.11 11.93 -14.38
C SER A 146 -0.40 13.23 -13.72
N PRO A 147 0.45 14.26 -13.66
CA PRO A 147 1.88 14.32 -13.99
C PRO A 147 2.78 13.55 -13.02
N TYR A 148 3.80 12.87 -13.54
CA TYR A 148 4.79 12.15 -12.74
C TYR A 148 6.04 13.02 -12.51
N GLN A 149 6.23 13.50 -11.30
CA GLN A 149 7.23 14.51 -10.97
C GLN A 149 8.68 14.03 -11.16
N PRO A 150 9.04 12.76 -10.90
CA PRO A 150 10.36 12.25 -11.25
C PRO A 150 10.70 12.47 -12.73
N TYR A 151 9.79 12.12 -13.64
CA TYR A 151 9.98 12.34 -15.08
C TYR A 151 10.10 13.82 -15.43
N GLN A 152 9.25 14.67 -14.84
CA GLN A 152 9.34 16.12 -15.05
C GLN A 152 10.70 16.71 -14.64
N LEU A 153 11.33 16.19 -13.56
CA LEU A 153 12.65 16.63 -13.07
C LEU A 153 13.80 16.09 -13.93
N LEU A 154 13.60 14.94 -14.55
CA LEU A 154 14.61 14.27 -15.39
C LEU A 154 14.49 14.62 -16.87
N ASN A 155 13.53 15.47 -17.26
CA ASN A 155 13.18 15.81 -18.63
C ASN A 155 12.78 14.58 -19.47
N ILE A 156 12.15 13.59 -18.84
CA ILE A 156 11.53 12.45 -19.51
C ILE A 156 10.09 12.86 -19.89
N SER A 157 9.78 12.70 -21.17
CA SER A 157 8.44 13.07 -21.69
C SER A 157 7.40 12.05 -21.27
N TYR A 158 6.32 12.53 -20.63
CA TYR A 158 5.14 11.74 -20.29
C TYR A 158 3.89 12.62 -20.48
N GLY A 159 3.19 12.41 -21.58
CA GLY A 159 2.12 13.35 -22.01
C GLY A 159 2.67 14.74 -22.38
N LYS A 160 1.79 15.76 -22.38
CA LYS A 160 2.12 17.17 -22.68
C LYS A 160 2.36 17.97 -21.41
N ILE A 161 3.28 17.52 -20.57
CA ILE A 161 3.47 18.07 -19.22
C ILE A 161 4.79 18.86 -19.16
N PRO A 162 4.84 20.07 -18.55
CA PRO A 162 6.04 20.86 -18.47
C PRO A 162 7.08 20.24 -17.54
N PHE A 163 8.37 20.40 -17.88
CA PHE A 163 9.47 19.96 -17.02
C PHE A 163 9.67 20.88 -15.82
N LEU A 164 10.13 20.31 -14.72
CA LEU A 164 10.39 21.00 -13.46
C LEU A 164 11.91 21.12 -13.24
N LYS A 165 12.31 22.11 -12.43
CA LYS A 165 13.73 22.41 -12.19
C LYS A 165 14.12 22.37 -10.71
N THR A 166 13.15 22.41 -9.80
CA THR A 166 13.43 22.51 -8.37
C THR A 166 12.59 21.56 -7.55
N ALA A 167 13.10 21.19 -6.38
CA ALA A 167 12.37 20.38 -5.40
C ALA A 167 11.05 21.03 -4.95
N GLY A 168 11.04 22.36 -4.80
CA GLY A 168 9.83 23.11 -4.44
C GLY A 168 8.73 22.98 -5.48
N GLN A 169 9.08 23.08 -6.76
CA GLN A 169 8.13 22.87 -7.87
C GLN A 169 7.60 21.43 -7.86
N ALA A 170 8.47 20.42 -7.67
CA ALA A 170 8.04 19.03 -7.62
C ALA A 170 7.11 18.73 -6.44
N VAL A 171 7.40 19.26 -5.24
CA VAL A 171 6.53 19.12 -4.07
C VAL A 171 5.17 19.77 -4.29
N GLN A 172 5.13 20.95 -4.92
CA GLN A 172 3.86 21.62 -5.21
C GLN A 172 3.06 20.84 -6.25
N ALA A 173 3.68 20.44 -7.36
CA ALA A 173 3.04 19.65 -8.41
C ALA A 173 2.51 18.30 -7.87
N ALA A 174 3.26 17.62 -7.00
CA ALA A 174 2.81 16.40 -6.34
C ALA A 174 1.56 16.63 -5.47
N LYS A 175 1.50 17.72 -4.72
CA LYS A 175 0.32 18.10 -3.93
C LYS A 175 -0.88 18.40 -4.83
N ASP A 176 -0.67 19.09 -5.92
CA ASP A 176 -1.74 19.45 -6.87
C ASP A 176 -2.30 18.21 -7.55
N THR A 177 -1.43 17.24 -7.89
CA THR A 177 -1.82 16.00 -8.55
C THR A 177 -2.55 15.05 -7.59
N ARG A 178 -2.01 14.81 -6.39
CA ARG A 178 -2.45 13.70 -5.50
C ARG A 178 -3.16 14.16 -4.24
N GLY A 179 -3.17 15.47 -3.96
CA GLY A 179 -3.74 16.02 -2.73
C GLY A 179 -5.23 15.74 -2.55
N ALA A 180 -6.01 15.74 -3.64
CA ALA A 180 -7.43 15.43 -3.59
C ALA A 180 -7.67 13.97 -3.16
N GLY A 181 -6.97 13.00 -3.77
CA GLY A 181 -7.06 11.59 -3.40
C GLY A 181 -6.59 11.32 -1.97
N LEU A 182 -5.50 11.97 -1.56
CA LEU A 182 -5.00 11.88 -0.18
C LEU A 182 -6.00 12.46 0.84
N LYS A 183 -6.73 13.52 0.47
CA LYS A 183 -7.79 14.07 1.31
C LYS A 183 -8.93 13.08 1.51
N LEU A 184 -9.40 12.41 0.45
CA LEU A 184 -10.45 11.39 0.53
C LEU A 184 -10.03 10.24 1.46
N LEU A 185 -8.78 9.77 1.36
CA LEU A 185 -8.22 8.78 2.26
C LEU A 185 -8.27 9.25 3.72
N PHE A 186 -7.89 10.50 4.01
CA PHE A 186 -7.90 11.03 5.37
C PHE A 186 -9.31 11.25 5.93
N ASP A 187 -10.26 11.67 5.09
CA ASP A 187 -11.67 11.79 5.47
C ASP A 187 -12.24 10.40 5.85
N ASP A 188 -11.93 9.39 5.06
CA ASP A 188 -12.33 8.00 5.34
C ASP A 188 -11.67 7.45 6.61
N MET A 189 -10.39 7.70 6.83
CA MET A 189 -9.71 7.33 8.08
C MET A 189 -10.37 7.97 9.30
N ALA A 190 -10.81 9.22 9.18
CA ALA A 190 -11.49 9.92 10.27
C ALA A 190 -12.87 9.32 10.56
N SER A 191 -13.60 8.89 9.52
CA SER A 191 -14.93 8.29 9.63
C SER A 191 -14.93 6.85 10.13
N ALA A 192 -13.85 6.10 9.89
CA ALA A 192 -13.77 4.65 10.13
C ALA A 192 -13.71 4.26 11.62
N GLY A 193 -13.50 5.23 12.52
CA GLY A 193 -13.45 5.01 13.96
C GLY A 193 -12.16 4.32 14.44
N ARG A 194 -12.17 3.76 15.66
CA ARG A 194 -10.99 3.13 16.28
C ARG A 194 -10.76 1.73 15.74
N ALA A 195 -9.49 1.36 15.57
CA ALA A 195 -9.05 0.02 15.21
C ALA A 195 -7.82 -0.38 16.03
N ASP A 196 -7.55 -1.69 16.13
CA ASP A 196 -6.36 -2.23 16.77
C ASP A 196 -5.13 -2.02 15.90
N ALA A 197 -5.31 -2.12 14.58
CA ALA A 197 -4.32 -1.79 13.58
C ALA A 197 -4.97 -1.13 12.35
N VAL A 198 -4.22 -0.28 11.68
CA VAL A 198 -4.61 0.39 10.43
C VAL A 198 -3.50 0.19 9.43
N PHE A 199 -3.83 -0.31 8.25
CA PHE A 199 -2.92 -0.45 7.12
C PHE A 199 -3.31 0.50 5.99
N VAL A 200 -2.30 1.00 5.28
CA VAL A 200 -2.45 1.72 4.01
C VAL A 200 -1.59 1.03 2.98
N PHE A 201 -2.22 0.56 1.93
CA PHE A 201 -1.58 -0.03 0.76
C PHE A 201 -1.80 0.84 -0.45
N GLY A 202 -0.97 0.71 -1.45
CA GLY A 202 -1.28 1.29 -2.73
C GLY A 202 -0.08 1.57 -3.61
N ASP A 203 -0.41 1.79 -4.86
CA ASP A 203 0.41 2.53 -5.79
C ASP A 203 0.13 4.02 -5.58
N PHE A 204 1.11 4.72 -5.03
CA PHE A 204 0.97 6.15 -4.75
C PHE A 204 1.34 7.01 -5.95
N ASN A 205 1.94 6.39 -6.98
CA ASN A 205 2.47 7.10 -8.15
C ASN A 205 3.37 8.31 -7.76
N GLU A 206 3.95 8.21 -6.58
CA GLU A 206 4.82 9.22 -5.98
C GLU A 206 5.88 8.52 -5.12
N PRO A 207 7.19 8.81 -5.32
CA PRO A 207 8.23 8.28 -4.45
C PRO A 207 8.11 8.81 -3.03
N SER A 208 8.80 8.15 -2.09
CA SER A 208 8.87 8.64 -0.72
C SER A 208 9.95 9.72 -0.56
N HIS A 209 9.69 10.68 0.33
CA HIS A 209 10.72 11.59 0.83
C HIS A 209 11.90 10.87 1.51
N ARG A 210 11.75 9.60 1.86
CA ARG A 210 12.82 8.74 2.40
C ARG A 210 13.70 8.14 1.30
N ASP A 211 13.25 8.22 0.05
CA ASP A 211 13.94 7.63 -1.11
C ASP A 211 14.64 8.68 -1.95
N TRP A 212 14.12 9.90 -1.99
CA TRP A 212 14.70 11.04 -2.72
C TRP A 212 15.48 11.96 -1.76
N THR A 213 16.63 11.49 -1.31
CA THR A 213 17.47 12.13 -0.28
C THR A 213 18.78 12.66 -0.85
N ALA A 214 19.50 13.46 -0.08
CA ALA A 214 20.85 13.90 -0.46
C ALA A 214 21.82 12.72 -0.67
N ALA A 215 21.64 11.62 0.08
CA ALA A 215 22.46 10.42 -0.05
C ALA A 215 22.22 9.71 -1.40
N THR A 216 20.96 9.58 -1.82
CA THR A 216 20.59 8.95 -3.10
C THR A 216 20.98 9.82 -4.30
N VAL A 217 20.94 11.16 -4.15
CA VAL A 217 21.53 12.08 -5.15
C VAL A 217 23.05 11.89 -5.28
N LYS A 218 23.77 11.82 -4.16
CA LYS A 218 25.22 11.55 -4.16
C LYS A 218 25.57 10.20 -4.79
N ALA A 219 24.68 9.22 -4.66
CA ALA A 219 24.82 7.90 -5.29
C ALA A 219 24.42 7.89 -6.79
N GLY A 220 23.94 9.01 -7.33
CA GLY A 220 23.53 9.14 -8.74
C GLY A 220 22.19 8.51 -9.07
N LEU A 221 21.37 8.22 -8.05
CA LEU A 221 20.04 7.61 -8.24
C LEU A 221 18.98 8.64 -8.62
N GLN A 222 19.08 9.90 -8.15
CA GLN A 222 18.13 10.99 -8.42
C GLN A 222 18.87 12.29 -8.75
N PRO A 223 18.22 13.23 -9.47
CA PRO A 223 18.88 14.49 -9.86
C PRO A 223 18.99 15.50 -8.70
N LEU A 224 18.06 15.47 -7.76
CA LEU A 224 18.04 16.36 -6.58
C LEU A 224 17.19 15.74 -5.45
N PRO A 225 17.39 16.13 -4.18
CA PRO A 225 16.57 15.65 -3.08
C PRO A 225 15.17 16.29 -3.12
N VAL A 226 14.12 15.48 -2.97
CA VAL A 226 12.72 15.96 -2.95
C VAL A 226 11.99 15.41 -1.73
N ALA A 227 11.41 16.30 -0.93
CA ALA A 227 10.59 15.90 0.22
C ALA A 227 9.14 15.63 -0.21
N TYR A 228 8.92 14.60 -1.02
CA TYR A 228 7.60 14.21 -1.52
C TYR A 228 6.54 14.13 -0.42
N PRO A 229 5.32 14.65 -0.66
CA PRO A 229 4.37 14.93 0.41
C PRO A 229 3.55 13.73 0.90
N THR A 230 3.24 12.74 0.06
CA THR A 230 2.22 11.73 0.37
C THR A 230 2.61 10.82 1.53
N VAL A 231 3.73 10.09 1.44
CA VAL A 231 4.22 9.24 2.54
C VAL A 231 4.52 10.10 3.78
N LYS A 232 5.10 11.27 3.60
CA LYS A 232 5.36 12.22 4.69
C LYS A 232 4.09 12.66 5.44
N ALA A 233 2.97 12.83 4.74
CA ALA A 233 1.68 13.17 5.35
C ALA A 233 1.09 12.01 6.15
N LEU A 234 1.28 10.77 5.70
CA LEU A 234 0.90 9.56 6.42
C LEU A 234 1.77 9.35 7.69
N GLU A 235 3.08 9.54 7.58
CA GLU A 235 3.99 9.45 8.74
C GLU A 235 3.64 10.47 9.82
N LYS A 236 3.28 11.71 9.45
CA LYS A 236 2.78 12.71 10.40
C LYS A 236 1.51 12.28 11.14
N ARG A 237 0.78 11.29 10.63
CA ARG A 237 -0.39 10.66 11.26
C ARG A 237 -0.05 9.37 12.01
N GLY A 238 1.24 9.11 12.22
CA GLY A 238 1.74 7.97 12.98
C GLY A 238 1.83 6.66 12.19
N PHE A 239 1.69 6.71 10.87
CA PHE A 239 1.99 5.54 10.03
C PHE A 239 3.49 5.34 9.90
N VAL A 240 3.88 4.10 9.72
CA VAL A 240 5.26 3.66 9.54
C VAL A 240 5.38 3.01 8.16
N ASP A 241 6.37 3.44 7.39
CA ASP A 241 6.78 2.79 6.15
C ASP A 241 7.50 1.47 6.49
N LEU A 242 6.79 0.36 6.31
CA LEU A 242 7.24 -0.96 6.79
C LEU A 242 8.53 -1.41 6.11
N PHE A 243 8.70 -1.07 4.82
CA PHE A 243 9.91 -1.39 4.07
C PHE A 243 11.12 -0.61 4.62
N ARG A 244 10.98 0.69 4.90
CA ARG A 244 12.07 1.54 5.42
C ARG A 244 12.40 1.29 6.89
N VAL A 245 11.55 0.57 7.64
CA VAL A 245 11.94 0.04 8.96
C VAL A 245 12.99 -1.06 8.83
N VAL A 246 12.84 -1.96 7.85
CA VAL A 246 13.77 -3.08 7.62
C VAL A 246 15.00 -2.64 6.83
N TYR A 247 14.79 -1.76 5.84
CA TYR A 247 15.83 -1.26 4.94
C TYR A 247 15.94 0.27 5.04
N PRO A 248 16.54 0.81 6.11
CA PRO A 248 16.58 2.26 6.36
C PRO A 248 17.45 3.04 5.37
N ASP A 249 18.43 2.40 4.73
CA ASP A 249 19.33 3.03 3.76
C ASP A 249 18.77 2.88 2.33
N PRO A 250 18.30 3.98 1.70
CA PRO A 250 17.75 3.94 0.35
C PRO A 250 18.81 3.77 -0.75
N VAL A 251 20.08 3.97 -0.44
CA VAL A 251 21.18 3.72 -1.39
C VAL A 251 21.50 2.23 -1.46
N ALA A 252 21.66 1.61 -0.28
CA ALA A 252 21.96 0.18 -0.19
C ALA A 252 20.78 -0.69 -0.64
N ARG A 253 19.55 -0.23 -0.39
CA ARG A 253 18.33 -0.95 -0.78
C ARG A 253 17.28 0.02 -1.32
N PRO A 254 17.33 0.38 -2.60
CA PRO A 254 16.36 1.29 -3.22
C PRO A 254 14.92 0.77 -3.13
N GLY A 255 14.70 -0.51 -3.39
CA GLY A 255 13.39 -1.16 -3.32
C GLY A 255 12.46 -0.75 -4.46
N PHE A 256 12.99 -0.53 -5.65
CA PHE A 256 12.21 -0.10 -6.81
C PHE A 256 11.06 -1.06 -7.11
N THR A 257 9.85 -0.52 -7.10
CA THR A 257 8.63 -1.23 -7.52
C THR A 257 8.24 -0.92 -8.96
N TRP A 258 8.43 0.29 -9.39
CA TRP A 258 8.35 0.73 -10.77
C TRP A 258 9.76 0.83 -11.34
N THR A 259 10.21 0.12 -12.37
CA THR A 259 9.44 -0.84 -13.14
C THR A 259 10.34 -2.04 -13.49
N PRO A 260 9.81 -3.27 -13.52
CA PRO A 260 10.55 -4.45 -13.99
C PRO A 260 10.68 -4.54 -15.50
N THR A 261 9.98 -3.69 -16.27
CA THR A 261 9.85 -3.81 -17.73
C THR A 261 10.91 -3.04 -18.52
N SER A 262 11.69 -2.16 -17.87
CA SER A 262 12.75 -1.39 -18.51
C SER A 262 14.12 -1.65 -17.87
N ASP A 263 15.19 -1.21 -18.56
CA ASP A 263 16.53 -1.20 -17.99
C ASP A 263 16.63 -0.02 -17.00
N PRO A 264 17.16 -0.22 -15.77
CA PRO A 264 17.41 0.87 -14.82
C PRO A 264 18.30 2.01 -15.33
N LYS A 265 18.99 1.79 -16.44
CA LYS A 265 19.85 2.80 -17.10
C LYS A 265 19.20 3.42 -18.34
N ALA A 266 17.94 3.07 -18.65
CA ALA A 266 17.23 3.68 -19.76
C ALA A 266 17.14 5.20 -19.54
N LYS A 267 17.30 5.97 -20.63
CA LYS A 267 17.27 7.44 -20.57
C LYS A 267 15.85 8.00 -20.62
N ASP A 268 14.91 7.18 -21.06
CA ASP A 268 13.49 7.48 -21.24
C ASP A 268 12.62 6.88 -20.12
N ASP A 269 13.27 6.38 -19.06
CA ASP A 269 12.61 5.84 -17.88
C ASP A 269 13.37 6.18 -16.59
N HIS A 270 12.74 5.99 -15.44
CA HIS A 270 13.34 6.16 -14.12
C HIS A 270 12.68 5.23 -13.12
N HIS A 271 13.51 4.46 -12.42
CA HIS A 271 13.01 3.48 -11.46
C HIS A 271 12.81 4.12 -10.09
N ASP A 272 11.61 3.95 -9.54
CA ASP A 272 11.23 4.44 -8.23
C ASP A 272 10.50 3.36 -7.40
N ARG A 273 10.46 3.57 -6.09
CA ARG A 273 9.57 2.86 -5.19
C ARG A 273 8.32 3.70 -5.00
N ILE A 274 7.22 3.28 -5.61
CA ILE A 274 5.92 3.98 -5.60
C ILE A 274 4.79 3.14 -5.02
N ASP A 275 5.02 1.83 -4.81
CA ASP A 275 4.09 0.91 -4.16
C ASP A 275 4.46 0.72 -2.70
N PHE A 276 3.51 0.95 -1.81
CA PHE A 276 3.77 1.00 -0.38
C PHE A 276 2.89 0.06 0.43
N THR A 277 3.48 -0.39 1.54
CA THR A 277 2.79 -0.97 2.69
C THR A 277 3.13 -0.14 3.93
N LEU A 278 2.15 0.61 4.46
CA LEU A 278 2.30 1.37 5.69
C LEU A 278 1.34 0.84 6.75
N ALA A 279 1.73 0.96 8.01
CA ALA A 279 0.89 0.55 9.12
C ALA A 279 0.97 1.50 10.32
N ARG A 280 -0.10 1.48 11.13
CA ARG A 280 -0.17 2.12 12.44
C ARG A 280 -0.89 1.19 13.39
N ALA A 281 -0.25 0.84 14.50
CA ALA A 281 -0.84 0.13 15.63
C ALA A 281 -0.12 0.53 16.94
N ARG A 282 -0.75 0.27 18.10
CA ARG A 282 -0.20 0.69 19.39
C ARG A 282 1.15 0.05 19.71
N ALA A 283 1.35 -1.21 19.37
CA ALA A 283 2.55 -1.99 19.63
C ALA A 283 3.08 -2.66 18.36
N LEU A 284 3.15 -1.88 17.26
CA LEU A 284 3.58 -2.36 15.97
C LEU A 284 5.04 -2.83 16.00
N LYS A 285 5.27 -4.10 15.62
CA LYS A 285 6.59 -4.66 15.38
C LYS A 285 6.67 -5.14 13.94
N VAL A 286 7.60 -4.61 13.17
CA VAL A 286 7.90 -5.10 11.82
C VAL A 286 8.83 -6.31 11.96
N VAL A 287 8.39 -7.46 11.49
CA VAL A 287 9.13 -8.73 11.55
C VAL A 287 9.96 -8.92 10.28
N ALA A 288 9.39 -8.57 9.14
CA ALA A 288 10.04 -8.60 7.83
C ALA A 288 9.32 -7.63 6.90
N ALA A 289 10.02 -7.17 5.87
CA ALA A 289 9.44 -6.48 4.71
C ALA A 289 10.33 -6.72 3.50
N GLY A 290 9.80 -6.54 2.29
CA GLY A 290 10.59 -6.73 1.08
C GLY A 290 9.78 -6.46 -0.18
N ILE A 291 10.45 -6.71 -1.29
CA ILE A 291 9.91 -6.61 -2.65
C ILE A 291 9.71 -8.03 -3.20
N VAL A 292 8.60 -8.22 -3.91
CA VAL A 292 8.31 -9.42 -4.70
C VAL A 292 8.44 -9.03 -6.16
N GLY A 293 9.17 -9.80 -6.94
CA GLY A 293 9.44 -9.43 -8.33
C GLY A 293 10.05 -10.57 -9.16
N GLU A 294 10.52 -10.19 -10.32
CA GLU A 294 10.98 -11.11 -11.38
C GLU A 294 12.42 -11.61 -11.20
N LYS A 295 13.25 -10.91 -10.43
CA LYS A 295 14.68 -11.23 -10.30
C LYS A 295 15.30 -10.71 -9.00
N SER A 296 16.40 -11.34 -8.60
CA SER A 296 17.34 -10.89 -7.57
C SER A 296 18.44 -10.04 -8.23
N PRO A 297 19.01 -9.02 -7.56
CA PRO A 297 18.78 -8.64 -6.15
C PRO A 297 17.62 -7.66 -5.92
N GLU A 298 16.86 -7.28 -6.94
CA GLU A 298 15.76 -6.30 -6.86
C GLU A 298 14.60 -6.80 -5.98
N ALA A 299 14.35 -8.11 -5.99
CA ALA A 299 13.29 -8.75 -5.21
C ALA A 299 13.85 -9.72 -4.15
N ASP A 300 13.18 -9.74 -2.99
CA ASP A 300 13.43 -10.67 -1.88
C ASP A 300 12.68 -12.01 -2.10
N ILE A 301 11.53 -11.95 -2.76
CA ILE A 301 10.78 -13.13 -3.22
C ILE A 301 10.71 -13.07 -4.74
N VAL A 302 11.31 -14.05 -5.40
CA VAL A 302 11.35 -14.13 -6.87
C VAL A 302 10.27 -15.07 -7.37
N VAL A 303 9.41 -14.59 -8.29
CA VAL A 303 8.38 -15.38 -8.97
C VAL A 303 8.51 -15.21 -10.47
N ARG A 304 8.42 -16.31 -11.22
CA ARG A 304 8.50 -16.32 -12.69
C ARG A 304 7.48 -17.29 -13.26
N PRO A 305 6.82 -16.93 -14.39
CA PRO A 305 6.87 -15.64 -15.07
C PRO A 305 6.28 -14.51 -14.20
N TRP A 306 6.63 -13.25 -14.50
CA TRP A 306 6.15 -12.08 -13.74
C TRP A 306 4.99 -11.42 -14.48
N PRO A 307 3.85 -11.16 -13.80
CA PRO A 307 2.61 -10.76 -14.48
C PRO A 307 2.39 -9.24 -14.64
N SER A 308 3.23 -8.38 -14.04
CA SER A 308 2.97 -6.95 -13.94
C SER A 308 4.17 -6.10 -14.38
N ASP A 309 3.92 -4.83 -14.71
CA ASP A 309 4.94 -3.79 -14.85
C ASP A 309 5.34 -3.15 -13.51
N HIS A 310 4.72 -3.55 -12.42
CA HIS A 310 5.14 -3.23 -11.05
C HIS A 310 5.69 -4.47 -10.34
N ARG A 311 6.63 -4.25 -9.40
CA ARG A 311 6.94 -5.22 -8.35
C ARG A 311 6.02 -4.96 -7.16
N ALA A 312 5.72 -6.01 -6.39
CA ALA A 312 4.87 -5.89 -5.23
C ALA A 312 5.69 -5.59 -3.95
N SER A 313 5.06 -4.87 -3.01
CA SER A 313 5.63 -4.60 -1.69
C SER A 313 4.92 -5.44 -0.64
N TYR A 314 5.67 -6.17 0.20
CA TYR A 314 5.11 -6.96 1.29
C TYR A 314 5.73 -6.61 2.63
N ALA A 315 5.00 -6.91 3.72
CA ALA A 315 5.54 -6.86 5.07
C ALA A 315 4.88 -7.91 5.97
N ARG A 316 5.62 -8.35 6.98
CA ARG A 316 5.12 -9.18 8.08
C ARG A 316 5.25 -8.40 9.37
N VAL A 317 4.14 -8.26 10.10
CA VAL A 317 4.05 -7.44 11.30
C VAL A 317 3.38 -8.18 12.44
N LYS A 318 3.67 -7.73 13.68
CA LYS A 318 2.94 -8.11 14.91
C LYS A 318 2.39 -6.86 15.59
N PHE A 319 1.22 -7.00 16.24
CA PHE A 319 0.61 -5.93 17.04
C PHE A 319 -0.37 -6.49 18.07
#